data_0a74ea83064f3e359b1b0b6b7bc3665c
#
_entry.id   0a74ea83064f3e359b1b0b6b7bc3665c
#
_cell.length_a   1.000
_cell.length_b   1.000
_cell.length_c   1.000
_cell.angle_alpha   90.00
_cell.angle_beta   90.00
_cell.angle_gamma   90.00
#
_symmetry.space_group_name_H-M   'P 1'
#
loop_
_entity.id
_entity.type
_entity.pdbx_description
1 polymer ?
#
loop_
_entity_poly.entity_id
_entity_poly.type
_entity_poly.pdbx_seq_one_letter_code
_entity_poly.pdbx_strand_id
1 'polypeptide(L)'
;MQMNSPAAGTLLLTLLLTACGPEATPAPPERIAPTGTPVAVTDTIVSDVFEAAGTADPLRLATLSTKLMGTVTVVLVHEGDHVATGQLLVQLDARDLAAKRSQVEAGLAMATAGHADALAQAGRIRGLYADSAATRAQLDQAETGLARADAAVASARASSAEVAAMASYADVRAPFAGIVTRRLVDPGAFAAPGTPLLTIEDASTLRVTVSTAPEAARGLRRGHVINATIGDSTARATIEGAVPSGPNLYTVNALVANTGGRFQSGSAATLALPRGTRPALLVPASAVTHQGELTGVRVVSAGTSSLRWVKIGRSHGAMVEVLSGVASTDTVLVPTAGR
;
A
#
# COMPACT_ATOMS: atom_id res chain seq x y z
N MET A 1 6.80 -27.25 -87.94
CA MET A 1 5.68 -27.35 -88.86
C MET A 1 4.99 -26.01 -88.90
N GLN A 2 5.26 -25.34 -89.98
CA GLN A 2 4.48 -24.34 -90.74
C GLN A 2 3.96 -23.11 -89.98
N MET A 3 4.56 -21.89 -90.15
CA MET A 3 4.30 -21.01 -91.32
C MET A 3 2.83 -20.50 -91.26
N ASN A 4 2.53 -19.21 -91.11
CA ASN A 4 2.67 -18.20 -92.16
C ASN A 4 2.35 -16.79 -91.69
N SER A 5 3.11 -15.80 -92.04
CA SER A 5 2.81 -14.36 -92.22
C SER A 5 1.90 -14.14 -93.46
N PRO A 6 1.52 -12.90 -93.87
CA PRO A 6 1.48 -11.53 -93.33
C PRO A 6 0.18 -10.75 -93.70
N ALA A 7 0.05 -9.50 -93.24
CA ALA A 7 -0.38 -8.36 -94.06
C ALA A 7 -0.59 -7.11 -93.21
N ALA A 8 0.15 -6.13 -93.29
CA ALA A 8 0.10 -4.81 -93.93
C ALA A 8 -1.26 -4.08 -93.83
N GLY A 9 -1.24 -2.94 -93.17
CA GLY A 9 -2.35 -1.98 -93.11
C GLY A 9 -1.90 -0.64 -92.53
N THR A 10 -1.67 0.21 -93.36
CA THR A 10 -1.15 1.58 -93.45
C THR A 10 -1.93 2.57 -92.53
N LEU A 11 -1.15 3.46 -91.82
CA LEU A 11 -1.28 4.93 -91.74
C LEU A 11 -2.60 5.52 -91.22
N LEU A 12 -2.61 6.10 -89.98
CA LEU A 12 -3.06 7.50 -89.81
C LEU A 12 -2.42 8.14 -88.56
N LEU A 13 -1.49 9.08 -88.84
CA LEU A 13 -0.89 9.97 -87.85
C LEU A 13 -1.87 11.09 -87.52
N THR A 14 -2.48 11.06 -86.33
CA THR A 14 -3.20 12.21 -85.78
C THR A 14 -2.47 12.78 -84.59
N LEU A 15 -1.92 13.95 -84.80
CA LEU A 15 -1.26 14.85 -83.84
C LEU A 15 -2.29 15.40 -82.89
N LEU A 16 -2.33 14.94 -81.64
CA LEU A 16 -3.09 15.56 -80.58
C LEU A 16 -2.11 16.35 -79.70
N LEU A 17 -2.15 17.66 -79.83
CA LEU A 17 -1.55 18.60 -78.90
C LEU A 17 -2.31 18.47 -77.53
N THR A 18 -1.68 17.92 -76.52
CA THR A 18 -2.09 18.02 -75.19
C THR A 18 -1.76 19.39 -74.60
N ALA A 19 -2.79 20.19 -74.38
CA ALA A 19 -2.71 21.42 -73.65
C ALA A 19 -2.26 21.10 -72.18
N CYS A 20 -1.08 21.59 -71.77
CA CYS A 20 -0.73 21.77 -70.37
C CYS A 20 -1.73 22.73 -69.73
N GLY A 21 -2.68 22.20 -68.95
CA GLY A 21 -3.45 23.02 -68.04
C GLY A 21 -2.55 23.63 -66.96
N PRO A 22 -2.80 24.83 -66.49
CA PRO A 22 -2.01 25.41 -65.41
C PRO A 22 -2.17 24.55 -64.14
N GLU A 23 -1.04 24.13 -63.59
CA GLU A 23 -0.89 23.50 -62.33
C GLU A 23 -1.64 24.34 -61.28
N ALA A 24 -2.71 23.81 -60.69
CA ALA A 24 -3.49 24.54 -59.70
C ALA A 24 -2.59 24.86 -58.50
N THR A 25 -2.19 26.10 -58.41
CA THR A 25 -1.51 26.64 -57.25
C THR A 25 -2.36 26.30 -56.01
N PRO A 26 -1.81 25.61 -54.98
CA PRO A 26 -2.58 25.33 -53.79
C PRO A 26 -3.13 26.64 -53.21
N ALA A 27 -4.43 26.70 -53.03
CA ALA A 27 -5.10 27.87 -52.48
C ALA A 27 -4.40 28.31 -51.18
N PRO A 28 -4.08 29.59 -51.02
CA PRO A 28 -3.49 30.08 -49.77
C PRO A 28 -4.39 29.65 -48.61
N PRO A 29 -3.84 29.24 -47.47
CA PRO A 29 -4.64 28.84 -46.33
C PRO A 29 -5.60 29.97 -45.99
N GLU A 30 -6.87 29.60 -45.83
CA GLU A 30 -7.97 30.52 -45.55
C GLU A 30 -7.64 31.40 -44.34
N ARG A 31 -7.43 32.69 -44.60
CA ARG A 31 -7.07 33.68 -43.61
C ARG A 31 -8.34 34.10 -42.88
N ILE A 32 -8.74 33.32 -41.87
CA ILE A 32 -9.88 33.60 -41.00
C ILE A 32 -9.48 34.73 -40.03
N ALA A 33 -10.26 35.80 -39.97
CA ALA A 33 -10.06 36.84 -38.98
C ALA A 33 -10.07 36.25 -37.57
N PRO A 34 -9.21 36.71 -36.65
CA PRO A 34 -9.11 36.15 -35.32
C PRO A 34 -10.42 36.33 -34.52
N THR A 35 -11.19 35.26 -34.34
CA THR A 35 -12.40 35.29 -33.52
C THR A 35 -12.05 34.63 -32.18
N GLY A 36 -11.88 35.43 -31.12
CA GLY A 36 -11.48 34.96 -29.79
C GLY A 36 -10.55 35.95 -29.07
N THR A 37 -10.26 35.65 -27.81
CA THR A 37 -9.33 36.44 -26.99
C THR A 37 -7.91 35.91 -27.21
N PRO A 38 -6.98 36.78 -27.66
CA PRO A 38 -5.58 36.36 -27.80
C PRO A 38 -4.93 36.24 -26.44
N VAL A 39 -4.25 35.09 -26.20
CA VAL A 39 -3.49 34.80 -24.98
C VAL A 39 -2.09 34.35 -25.38
N ALA A 40 -1.08 34.98 -24.80
CA ALA A 40 0.32 34.56 -25.05
C ALA A 40 0.58 33.17 -24.48
N VAL A 41 1.39 32.39 -25.17
CA VAL A 41 1.92 31.13 -24.65
C VAL A 41 2.79 31.45 -23.44
N THR A 42 2.50 30.80 -22.30
CA THR A 42 3.23 31.02 -21.05
C THR A 42 4.43 30.08 -20.98
N ASP A 43 5.64 30.66 -21.02
CA ASP A 43 6.87 29.92 -20.71
C ASP A 43 7.05 29.93 -19.19
N THR A 44 7.04 28.77 -18.58
CA THR A 44 7.11 28.64 -17.11
C THR A 44 7.84 27.38 -16.71
N ILE A 45 8.18 27.32 -15.43
CA ILE A 45 8.82 26.14 -14.84
C ILE A 45 7.72 25.30 -14.16
N VAL A 46 7.55 24.07 -14.60
CA VAL A 46 6.61 23.11 -14.02
C VAL A 46 7.35 22.04 -13.23
N SER A 47 6.66 21.46 -12.26
CA SER A 47 7.19 20.31 -11.51
C SER A 47 7.30 19.11 -12.46
N ASP A 48 8.49 18.54 -12.54
CA ASP A 48 8.71 17.26 -13.20
C ASP A 48 8.43 16.12 -12.23
N VAL A 49 7.51 15.24 -12.58
CA VAL A 49 7.10 14.11 -11.75
C VAL A 49 7.20 12.81 -12.54
N PHE A 50 7.77 11.80 -11.90
CA PHE A 50 7.82 10.45 -12.41
C PHE A 50 6.72 9.61 -11.75
N GLU A 51 5.90 8.97 -12.54
CA GLU A 51 4.86 8.08 -12.04
C GLU A 51 5.41 6.67 -11.91
N ALA A 52 5.61 6.24 -10.66
CA ALA A 52 6.06 4.89 -10.34
C ALA A 52 4.86 4.01 -10.00
N ALA A 53 4.70 2.91 -10.74
CA ALA A 53 3.63 1.95 -10.50
C ALA A 53 4.02 0.92 -9.42
N GLY A 54 3.01 0.44 -8.69
CA GLY A 54 3.15 -0.55 -7.64
C GLY A 54 1.80 -1.00 -7.09
N THR A 55 1.76 -1.39 -5.82
CA THR A 55 0.56 -1.90 -5.13
C THR A 55 0.27 -1.12 -3.84
N ALA A 56 -0.99 -1.06 -3.48
CA ALA A 56 -1.46 -0.49 -2.22
C ALA A 56 -1.91 -1.63 -1.31
N ASP A 57 -1.05 -2.00 -0.37
CA ASP A 57 -1.27 -3.11 0.55
C ASP A 57 -1.72 -2.60 1.93
N PRO A 58 -2.43 -3.41 2.75
CA PRO A 58 -2.83 -2.99 4.09
C PRO A 58 -1.58 -2.76 4.95
N LEU A 59 -1.64 -1.77 5.84
CA LEU A 59 -0.51 -1.46 6.73
C LEU A 59 -0.16 -2.63 7.63
N ARG A 60 -1.16 -3.40 8.07
CA ARG A 60 -1.00 -4.59 8.90
C ARG A 60 -1.80 -5.73 8.34
N LEU A 61 -1.13 -6.85 8.19
CA LEU A 61 -1.72 -8.14 7.80
C LEU A 61 -1.23 -9.18 8.79
N ALA A 62 -2.12 -9.94 9.39
CA ALA A 62 -1.77 -11.03 10.29
C ALA A 62 -2.51 -12.31 9.93
N THR A 63 -1.76 -13.37 9.70
CA THR A 63 -2.28 -14.73 9.67
C THR A 63 -2.18 -15.31 11.07
N LEU A 64 -3.32 -15.52 11.72
CA LEU A 64 -3.41 -16.07 13.05
C LEU A 64 -3.29 -17.57 12.99
N SER A 65 -2.41 -18.12 13.82
CA SER A 65 -2.20 -19.56 13.96
C SER A 65 -2.25 -19.95 15.44
N THR A 66 -2.55 -21.20 15.71
CA THR A 66 -2.44 -21.76 17.07
C THR A 66 -1.01 -22.14 17.42
N LYS A 67 -0.69 -22.04 18.70
CA LYS A 67 0.51 -22.65 19.32
C LYS A 67 0.20 -23.96 20.02
N LEU A 68 -1.10 -24.28 20.17
CA LEU A 68 -1.61 -25.45 20.85
C LEU A 68 -2.14 -26.45 19.81
N MET A 69 -2.00 -27.72 20.12
CA MET A 69 -2.64 -28.82 19.40
C MET A 69 -4.00 -29.09 20.04
N GLY A 70 -5.05 -29.14 19.24
CA GLY A 70 -6.41 -29.40 19.72
C GLY A 70 -7.49 -29.25 18.68
N THR A 71 -8.73 -29.58 19.06
CA THR A 71 -9.90 -29.40 18.23
C THR A 71 -10.45 -27.99 18.40
N VAL A 72 -10.82 -27.34 17.30
CA VAL A 72 -11.51 -26.03 17.35
C VAL A 72 -12.93 -26.24 17.87
N THR A 73 -13.23 -25.61 18.99
CA THR A 73 -14.55 -25.69 19.63
C THR A 73 -15.54 -24.74 18.97
N VAL A 74 -15.10 -23.50 18.73
CA VAL A 74 -15.94 -22.47 18.15
C VAL A 74 -15.12 -21.47 17.36
N VAL A 75 -15.70 -20.97 16.26
CA VAL A 75 -15.23 -19.83 15.50
C VAL A 75 -16.30 -18.75 15.60
N LEU A 76 -15.95 -17.60 16.16
CA LEU A 76 -16.88 -16.53 16.53
C LEU A 76 -17.03 -15.45 15.45
N VAL A 77 -16.34 -15.61 14.33
CA VAL A 77 -16.26 -14.59 13.25
C VAL A 77 -16.38 -15.23 11.88
N HIS A 78 -16.85 -14.42 10.92
CA HIS A 78 -16.94 -14.76 9.50
C HIS A 78 -16.04 -13.85 8.68
N GLU A 79 -15.79 -14.23 7.44
CA GLU A 79 -15.11 -13.37 6.48
C GLU A 79 -15.93 -12.09 6.25
N GLY A 80 -15.26 -10.94 6.26
CA GLY A 80 -15.89 -9.62 6.19
C GLY A 80 -16.19 -8.98 7.54
N ASP A 81 -16.13 -9.71 8.66
CA ASP A 81 -16.42 -9.17 9.98
C ASP A 81 -15.33 -8.20 10.44
N HIS A 82 -15.77 -7.10 11.08
CA HIS A 82 -14.89 -6.18 11.78
C HIS A 82 -14.60 -6.68 13.18
N VAL A 83 -13.32 -6.69 13.54
CA VAL A 83 -12.86 -7.16 14.85
C VAL A 83 -12.09 -6.07 15.59
N ALA A 84 -12.25 -6.03 16.90
CA ALA A 84 -11.51 -5.13 17.79
C ALA A 84 -10.24 -5.81 18.29
N THR A 85 -9.23 -5.00 18.68
CA THR A 85 -8.02 -5.51 19.34
C THR A 85 -8.36 -6.32 20.58
N GLY A 86 -7.80 -7.53 20.71
CA GLY A 86 -8.03 -8.44 21.85
C GLY A 86 -9.34 -9.25 21.76
N GLN A 87 -10.19 -9.00 20.77
CA GLN A 87 -11.42 -9.77 20.56
C GLN A 87 -11.11 -11.25 20.37
N LEU A 88 -11.87 -12.13 21.03
CA LEU A 88 -11.79 -13.58 20.86
C LEU A 88 -12.38 -13.95 19.50
N LEU A 89 -11.63 -14.71 18.72
CA LEU A 89 -12.00 -15.07 17.34
C LEU A 89 -12.22 -16.58 17.19
N VAL A 90 -11.30 -17.37 17.75
CA VAL A 90 -11.35 -18.84 17.72
C VAL A 90 -11.01 -19.38 19.09
N GLN A 91 -11.70 -20.42 19.50
CA GLN A 91 -11.42 -21.14 20.73
C GLN A 91 -11.15 -22.61 20.44
N LEU A 92 -10.06 -23.13 21.00
CA LEU A 92 -9.69 -24.52 20.94
C LEU A 92 -10.15 -25.25 22.22
N ASP A 93 -10.36 -26.55 22.13
CA ASP A 93 -10.63 -27.39 23.29
C ASP A 93 -9.39 -27.42 24.22
N ALA A 94 -9.58 -26.94 25.41
CA ALA A 94 -8.55 -26.84 26.44
C ALA A 94 -8.87 -27.65 27.69
N ARG A 95 -9.75 -28.67 27.60
CA ARG A 95 -10.16 -29.49 28.74
C ARG A 95 -9.00 -30.17 29.46
N ASP A 96 -8.04 -30.69 28.69
CA ASP A 96 -6.84 -31.32 29.27
C ASP A 96 -5.94 -30.29 29.97
N LEU A 97 -5.88 -29.06 29.47
CA LEU A 97 -5.17 -27.95 30.14
C LEU A 97 -5.90 -27.49 31.40
N ALA A 98 -7.24 -27.49 31.39
CA ALA A 98 -8.02 -27.17 32.58
C ALA A 98 -7.76 -28.19 33.71
N ALA A 99 -7.71 -29.50 33.37
CA ALA A 99 -7.34 -30.53 34.33
C ALA A 99 -5.91 -30.37 34.86
N LYS A 100 -4.96 -30.08 33.96
CA LYS A 100 -3.58 -29.81 34.35
C LYS A 100 -3.42 -28.57 35.21
N ARG A 101 -4.17 -27.52 34.93
CA ARG A 101 -4.24 -26.29 35.73
C ARG A 101 -4.69 -26.60 37.12
N SER A 102 -5.78 -27.35 37.30
CA SER A 102 -6.28 -27.76 38.63
C SER A 102 -5.23 -28.54 39.41
N GLN A 103 -4.49 -29.43 38.75
CA GLN A 103 -3.40 -30.20 39.38
C GLN A 103 -2.27 -29.29 39.90
N VAL A 104 -1.79 -28.32 39.09
CA VAL A 104 -0.69 -27.44 39.51
C VAL A 104 -1.14 -26.41 40.54
N GLU A 105 -2.39 -25.95 40.48
CA GLU A 105 -3.02 -25.08 41.52
C GLU A 105 -3.07 -25.80 42.88
N ALA A 106 -3.45 -27.08 42.90
CA ALA A 106 -3.42 -27.88 44.14
C ALA A 106 -1.95 -28.05 44.64
N GLY A 107 -0.99 -28.25 43.78
CA GLY A 107 0.44 -28.28 44.11
C GLY A 107 0.94 -26.97 44.71
N LEU A 108 0.53 -25.83 44.15
CA LEU A 108 0.84 -24.50 44.69
C LEU A 108 0.23 -24.28 46.06
N ALA A 109 -1.04 -24.69 46.28
CA ALA A 109 -1.69 -24.59 47.56
C ALA A 109 -0.95 -25.41 48.63
N MET A 110 -0.51 -26.65 48.30
CA MET A 110 0.27 -27.50 49.17
C MET A 110 1.62 -26.87 49.55
N ALA A 111 2.36 -26.34 48.56
CA ALA A 111 3.64 -25.66 48.78
C ALA A 111 3.47 -24.41 49.65
N THR A 112 2.40 -23.66 49.44
CA THR A 112 2.09 -22.45 50.23
C THR A 112 1.75 -22.79 51.67
N ALA A 113 1.00 -23.84 51.91
CA ALA A 113 0.72 -24.34 53.28
C ALA A 113 2.00 -24.78 54.01
N GLY A 114 2.87 -25.56 53.31
CA GLY A 114 4.16 -25.98 53.87
C GLY A 114 5.09 -24.80 54.17
N HIS A 115 5.08 -23.76 53.33
CA HIS A 115 5.82 -22.53 53.60
C HIS A 115 5.29 -21.80 54.84
N ALA A 116 3.97 -21.70 55.02
CA ALA A 116 3.37 -21.10 56.20
C ALA A 116 3.79 -21.82 57.52
N ASP A 117 3.83 -23.17 57.49
CA ASP A 117 4.30 -23.95 58.61
C ASP A 117 5.80 -23.76 58.90
N ALA A 118 6.64 -23.77 57.86
CA ALA A 118 8.07 -23.53 58.00
C ALA A 118 8.37 -22.11 58.53
N LEU A 119 7.63 -21.10 58.05
CA LEU A 119 7.75 -19.71 58.49
C LEU A 119 7.40 -19.58 59.98
N ALA A 120 6.27 -20.22 60.44
CA ALA A 120 5.88 -20.22 61.84
C ALA A 120 6.90 -20.95 62.73
N GLN A 121 7.47 -22.09 62.24
CA GLN A 121 8.51 -22.81 62.96
C GLN A 121 9.81 -21.98 63.07
N ALA A 122 10.26 -21.38 61.97
CA ALA A 122 11.47 -20.51 61.98
C ALA A 122 11.27 -19.32 62.94
N GLY A 123 10.07 -18.70 62.93
CA GLY A 123 9.72 -17.63 63.89
C GLY A 123 9.82 -18.06 65.33
N ARG A 124 9.24 -19.25 65.67
CA ARG A 124 9.32 -19.80 67.03
C ARG A 124 10.77 -20.06 67.47
N ILE A 125 11.57 -20.72 66.65
CA ILE A 125 12.97 -21.02 66.98
C ILE A 125 13.83 -19.77 67.09
N ARG A 126 13.61 -18.74 66.25
CA ARG A 126 14.25 -17.44 66.38
C ARG A 126 13.97 -16.80 67.74
N GLY A 127 12.75 -16.80 68.21
CA GLY A 127 12.37 -16.31 69.54
C GLY A 127 13.08 -17.08 70.65
N LEU A 128 13.06 -18.41 70.63
CA LEU A 128 13.73 -19.25 71.63
C LEU A 128 15.26 -19.07 71.60
N TYR A 129 15.86 -18.87 70.40
CA TYR A 129 17.28 -18.60 70.30
C TYR A 129 17.66 -17.22 70.89
N ALA A 130 16.85 -16.20 70.67
CA ALA A 130 17.01 -14.88 71.31
C ALA A 130 16.98 -14.96 72.84
N ASP A 131 16.12 -15.81 73.39
CA ASP A 131 15.98 -16.07 74.82
C ASP A 131 17.02 -17.09 75.35
N SER A 132 18.02 -17.48 74.52
CA SER A 132 19.03 -18.50 74.86
C SER A 132 18.47 -19.90 75.15
N ALA A 133 17.24 -20.18 74.74
CA ALA A 133 16.52 -21.45 74.94
C ALA A 133 16.59 -22.41 73.74
N ALA A 134 17.27 -22.01 72.65
CA ALA A 134 17.56 -22.87 71.50
C ALA A 134 19.04 -22.79 71.09
N THR A 135 19.55 -23.86 70.45
CA THR A 135 20.93 -23.92 69.94
C THR A 135 21.06 -23.27 68.57
N ARG A 136 22.28 -22.83 68.18
CA ARG A 136 22.59 -22.32 66.83
C ARG A 136 22.22 -23.33 65.73
N ALA A 137 22.51 -24.61 65.96
CA ALA A 137 22.16 -25.69 65.03
C ALA A 137 20.65 -25.78 64.77
N GLN A 138 19.85 -25.59 65.83
CA GLN A 138 18.37 -25.62 65.67
C GLN A 138 17.88 -24.41 64.87
N LEU A 139 18.48 -23.23 65.06
CA LEU A 139 18.14 -22.03 64.30
C LEU A 139 18.51 -22.24 62.81
N ASP A 140 19.74 -22.68 62.52
CA ASP A 140 20.22 -22.91 61.16
C ASP A 140 19.36 -23.97 60.43
N GLN A 141 18.92 -25.04 61.16
CA GLN A 141 17.99 -26.04 60.62
C GLN A 141 16.62 -25.46 60.27
N ALA A 142 16.05 -24.62 61.15
CA ALA A 142 14.76 -23.98 60.90
C ALA A 142 14.81 -23.00 59.75
N GLU A 143 15.87 -22.21 59.62
CA GLU A 143 16.11 -21.27 58.52
C GLU A 143 16.34 -22.01 57.19
N THR A 144 17.09 -23.08 57.18
CA THR A 144 17.25 -23.98 56.03
C THR A 144 15.90 -24.58 55.60
N GLY A 145 15.07 -24.98 56.59
CA GLY A 145 13.70 -25.46 56.34
C GLY A 145 12.84 -24.42 55.65
N LEU A 146 12.86 -23.19 56.16
CA LEU A 146 12.16 -22.06 55.54
C LEU A 146 12.66 -21.79 54.10
N ALA A 147 13.97 -21.72 53.92
CA ALA A 147 14.55 -21.50 52.58
C ALA A 147 14.15 -22.57 51.55
N ARG A 148 14.04 -23.85 52.01
CA ARG A 148 13.52 -24.93 51.16
C ARG A 148 12.04 -24.75 50.83
N ALA A 149 11.25 -24.32 51.78
CA ALA A 149 9.83 -24.06 51.54
C ALA A 149 9.60 -22.87 50.63
N ASP A 150 10.40 -21.80 50.75
CA ASP A 150 10.42 -20.68 49.79
C ASP A 150 10.69 -21.15 48.36
N ALA A 151 11.74 -21.98 48.19
CA ALA A 151 12.09 -22.54 46.89
C ALA A 151 10.97 -23.44 46.31
N ALA A 152 10.27 -24.20 47.16
CA ALA A 152 9.13 -25.04 46.76
C ALA A 152 7.95 -24.20 46.25
N VAL A 153 7.62 -23.10 46.93
CA VAL A 153 6.58 -22.15 46.49
C VAL A 153 6.99 -21.48 45.17
N ALA A 154 8.24 -21.06 45.04
CA ALA A 154 8.73 -20.46 43.79
C ALA A 154 8.61 -21.44 42.60
N SER A 155 9.00 -22.69 42.79
CA SER A 155 8.87 -23.75 41.79
C SER A 155 7.41 -24.02 41.40
N ALA A 156 6.51 -24.14 42.38
CA ALA A 156 5.09 -24.39 42.15
C ALA A 156 4.41 -23.19 41.43
N ARG A 157 4.80 -21.95 41.77
CA ARG A 157 4.36 -20.74 41.03
C ARG A 157 4.81 -20.74 39.56
N ALA A 158 6.06 -21.12 39.32
CA ALA A 158 6.59 -21.21 37.93
C ALA A 158 5.79 -22.25 37.13
N SER A 159 5.51 -23.43 37.70
CA SER A 159 4.70 -24.44 37.00
C SER A 159 3.25 -23.99 36.77
N SER A 160 2.64 -23.24 37.71
CA SER A 160 1.30 -22.66 37.52
C SER A 160 1.30 -21.60 36.40
N ALA A 161 2.32 -20.73 36.35
CA ALA A 161 2.45 -19.73 35.32
C ALA A 161 2.66 -20.36 33.92
N GLU A 162 3.42 -21.44 33.83
CA GLU A 162 3.63 -22.20 32.59
C GLU A 162 2.29 -22.74 32.03
N VAL A 163 1.51 -23.42 32.87
CA VAL A 163 0.21 -23.96 32.45
C VAL A 163 -0.79 -22.84 32.11
N ALA A 164 -0.77 -21.73 32.83
CA ALA A 164 -1.61 -20.56 32.52
C ALA A 164 -1.25 -19.96 31.16
N ALA A 165 0.05 -19.86 30.83
CA ALA A 165 0.52 -19.40 29.53
C ALA A 165 0.08 -20.34 28.40
N MET A 166 0.20 -21.66 28.61
CA MET A 166 -0.28 -22.65 27.64
C MET A 166 -1.78 -22.55 27.43
N ALA A 167 -2.57 -22.40 28.51
CA ALA A 167 -4.03 -22.27 28.41
C ALA A 167 -4.45 -21.00 27.63
N SER A 168 -3.67 -19.93 27.71
CA SER A 168 -3.94 -18.71 26.93
C SER A 168 -3.85 -18.91 25.42
N TYR A 169 -3.14 -19.91 24.93
CA TYR A 169 -3.04 -20.24 23.50
C TYR A 169 -4.28 -20.96 22.96
N ALA A 170 -5.19 -21.41 23.82
CA ALA A 170 -6.48 -21.96 23.39
C ALA A 170 -7.42 -20.86 22.86
N ASP A 171 -7.23 -19.63 23.31
CA ASP A 171 -7.99 -18.46 22.90
C ASP A 171 -7.22 -17.69 21.84
N VAL A 172 -7.59 -17.80 20.58
CA VAL A 172 -6.99 -17.01 19.49
C VAL A 172 -7.69 -15.66 19.39
N ARG A 173 -6.95 -14.59 19.66
CA ARG A 173 -7.46 -13.23 19.73
C ARG A 173 -6.83 -12.33 18.65
N ALA A 174 -7.58 -11.29 18.24
CA ALA A 174 -7.12 -10.30 17.28
C ALA A 174 -5.97 -9.45 17.88
N PRO A 175 -4.78 -9.38 17.23
CA PRO A 175 -3.67 -8.55 17.72
C PRO A 175 -3.88 -7.06 17.47
N PHE A 176 -4.74 -6.70 16.53
CA PHE A 176 -5.15 -5.32 16.20
C PHE A 176 -6.59 -5.30 15.68
N ALA A 177 -7.20 -4.13 15.66
CA ALA A 177 -8.50 -3.94 15.04
C ALA A 177 -8.41 -3.98 13.53
N GLY A 178 -9.32 -4.69 12.86
CA GLY A 178 -9.30 -4.87 11.41
C GLY A 178 -10.48 -5.65 10.88
N ILE A 179 -10.33 -6.21 9.69
CA ILE A 179 -11.35 -7.03 9.01
C ILE A 179 -10.81 -8.45 8.82
N VAL A 180 -11.65 -9.44 9.05
CA VAL A 180 -11.34 -10.86 8.73
C VAL A 180 -11.42 -11.04 7.22
N THR A 181 -10.28 -11.31 6.58
CA THR A 181 -10.22 -11.49 5.13
C THR A 181 -10.30 -12.94 4.69
N ARG A 182 -9.88 -13.88 5.55
CA ARG A 182 -10.00 -15.32 5.29
C ARG A 182 -10.23 -16.10 6.56
N ARG A 183 -11.11 -17.09 6.48
CA ARG A 183 -11.35 -18.11 7.50
C ARG A 183 -10.90 -19.46 6.96
N LEU A 184 -9.87 -20.03 7.56
CA LEU A 184 -9.19 -21.26 7.10
C LEU A 184 -9.53 -22.46 7.97
N VAL A 185 -10.41 -22.30 8.97
CA VAL A 185 -10.76 -23.34 9.94
C VAL A 185 -12.24 -23.30 10.27
N ASP A 186 -12.83 -24.46 10.48
CA ASP A 186 -14.21 -24.65 10.90
C ASP A 186 -14.31 -25.23 12.31
N PRO A 187 -15.43 -25.01 13.05
CA PRO A 187 -15.70 -25.74 14.29
C PRO A 187 -15.64 -27.26 14.05
N GLY A 188 -14.96 -27.98 14.95
CA GLY A 188 -14.70 -29.40 14.83
C GLY A 188 -13.41 -29.77 14.09
N ALA A 189 -12.76 -28.83 13.43
CA ALA A 189 -11.47 -29.08 12.78
C ALA A 189 -10.36 -29.30 13.82
N PHE A 190 -9.41 -30.15 13.48
CA PHE A 190 -8.20 -30.35 14.28
C PHE A 190 -7.13 -29.36 13.85
N ALA A 191 -6.52 -28.65 14.79
CA ALA A 191 -5.44 -27.70 14.55
C ALA A 191 -4.18 -28.14 15.29
N ALA A 192 -3.03 -28.02 14.61
CA ALA A 192 -1.70 -28.24 15.16
C ALA A 192 -0.93 -26.92 15.27
N PRO A 193 0.15 -26.85 16.06
CA PRO A 193 0.99 -25.64 16.13
C PRO A 193 1.44 -25.17 14.76
N GLY A 194 1.22 -23.88 14.45
CA GLY A 194 1.51 -23.27 13.17
C GLY A 194 0.40 -23.40 12.12
N THR A 195 -0.68 -24.16 12.36
CA THR A 195 -1.83 -24.22 11.44
C THR A 195 -2.47 -22.83 11.34
N PRO A 196 -2.58 -22.26 10.13
CA PRO A 196 -3.26 -20.98 9.93
C PRO A 196 -4.78 -21.15 10.14
N LEU A 197 -5.36 -20.28 10.95
CA LEU A 197 -6.78 -20.32 11.32
C LEU A 197 -7.57 -19.20 10.65
N LEU A 198 -7.09 -17.98 10.75
CA LEU A 198 -7.72 -16.76 10.25
C LEU A 198 -6.67 -15.83 9.68
N THR A 199 -7.07 -15.01 8.71
CA THR A 199 -6.29 -13.85 8.27
C THR A 199 -7.09 -12.59 8.56
N ILE A 200 -6.45 -11.60 9.20
CA ILE A 200 -7.03 -10.29 9.45
C ILE A 200 -6.14 -9.21 8.87
N GLU A 201 -6.74 -8.13 8.38
CA GLU A 201 -6.03 -6.96 7.88
C GLU A 201 -6.54 -5.66 8.49
N ASP A 202 -5.64 -4.72 8.68
CA ASP A 202 -5.95 -3.34 9.01
C ASP A 202 -5.71 -2.49 7.75
N ALA A 203 -6.78 -2.24 7.02
CA ALA A 203 -6.79 -1.42 5.82
C ALA A 203 -7.17 0.04 6.10
N SER A 204 -7.19 0.50 7.35
CA SER A 204 -7.44 1.91 7.70
C SER A 204 -6.36 2.85 7.16
N THR A 205 -5.18 2.30 6.94
CA THR A 205 -4.06 2.93 6.25
C THR A 205 -3.48 1.93 5.26
N LEU A 206 -3.26 2.36 4.03
CA LEU A 206 -2.59 1.55 3.02
C LEU A 206 -1.14 1.98 2.88
N ARG A 207 -0.28 1.02 2.66
CA ARG A 207 1.11 1.23 2.25
C ARG A 207 1.20 1.03 0.76
N VAL A 208 1.48 2.11 0.03
CA VAL A 208 1.79 2.05 -1.39
C VAL A 208 3.27 1.76 -1.55
N THR A 209 3.59 0.64 -2.18
CA THR A 209 4.95 0.18 -2.44
C THR A 209 5.21 0.24 -3.93
N VAL A 210 6.21 1.02 -4.35
CA VAL A 210 6.60 1.14 -5.76
C VAL A 210 8.09 0.88 -5.91
N SER A 211 8.48 0.37 -7.07
CA SER A 211 9.88 0.21 -7.46
C SER A 211 10.28 1.28 -8.47
N THR A 212 11.42 1.91 -8.27
CA THR A 212 11.88 3.00 -9.13
C THR A 212 13.40 3.03 -9.29
N ALA A 213 13.88 3.75 -10.31
CA ALA A 213 15.31 3.99 -10.48
C ALA A 213 15.87 4.93 -9.39
N PRO A 214 17.19 4.87 -9.10
CA PRO A 214 17.84 5.70 -8.08
C PRO A 214 17.61 7.20 -8.29
N GLU A 215 17.53 7.64 -9.54
CA GLU A 215 17.35 9.06 -9.87
C GLU A 215 16.00 9.60 -9.35
N ALA A 216 14.93 8.81 -9.46
CA ALA A 216 13.61 9.20 -9.00
C ALA A 216 13.46 9.07 -7.46
N ALA A 217 14.30 8.24 -6.83
CA ALA A 217 14.34 8.12 -5.37
C ALA A 217 15.18 9.22 -4.70
N ARG A 218 16.09 9.90 -5.47
CA ARG A 218 16.93 10.98 -4.94
C ARG A 218 16.07 12.14 -4.45
N GLY A 219 16.37 12.61 -3.25
CA GLY A 219 15.66 13.76 -2.67
C GLY A 219 14.35 13.43 -1.97
N LEU A 220 13.85 12.20 -2.08
CA LEU A 220 12.72 11.77 -1.26
C LEU A 220 13.13 11.70 0.20
N ARG A 221 12.34 12.34 1.05
CA ARG A 221 12.55 12.32 2.50
C ARG A 221 11.31 11.81 3.19
N ARG A 222 11.51 11.11 4.29
CA ARG A 222 10.42 10.70 5.16
C ARG A 222 9.56 11.91 5.54
N GLY A 223 8.24 11.75 5.46
CA GLY A 223 7.27 12.80 5.76
C GLY A 223 6.91 13.69 4.56
N HIS A 224 7.61 13.59 3.41
CA HIS A 224 7.17 14.30 2.20
C HIS A 224 5.79 13.81 1.78
N VAL A 225 4.93 14.75 1.47
CA VAL A 225 3.58 14.47 0.95
C VAL A 225 3.61 14.57 -0.57
N ILE A 226 3.19 13.49 -1.22
CA ILE A 226 3.09 13.36 -2.68
C ILE A 226 1.70 12.90 -3.06
N ASN A 227 1.38 12.95 -4.35
CA ASN A 227 0.15 12.38 -4.86
C ASN A 227 0.32 10.90 -5.14
N ALA A 228 -0.68 10.11 -4.75
CA ALA A 228 -0.85 8.72 -5.12
C ALA A 228 -2.16 8.55 -5.87
N THR A 229 -2.17 7.69 -6.87
CA THR A 229 -3.38 7.23 -7.54
C THR A 229 -3.57 5.77 -7.19
N ILE A 230 -4.74 5.39 -6.65
CA ILE A 230 -5.09 4.02 -6.28
C ILE A 230 -6.37 3.68 -7.04
N GLY A 231 -6.30 2.71 -7.95
CA GLY A 231 -7.34 2.53 -8.96
C GLY A 231 -7.55 3.83 -9.74
N ASP A 232 -8.78 4.32 -9.79
CA ASP A 232 -9.15 5.57 -10.52
C ASP A 232 -9.18 6.82 -9.61
N SER A 233 -8.74 6.72 -8.37
CA SER A 233 -8.88 7.79 -7.38
C SER A 233 -7.54 8.30 -6.88
N THR A 234 -7.40 9.63 -6.82
CA THR A 234 -6.20 10.28 -6.29
C THR A 234 -6.32 10.53 -4.79
N ALA A 235 -5.22 10.31 -4.07
CA ALA A 235 -5.07 10.55 -2.65
C ALA A 235 -3.72 11.20 -2.34
N ARG A 236 -3.59 11.77 -1.14
CA ARG A 236 -2.30 12.20 -0.62
C ARG A 236 -1.60 11.03 0.05
N ALA A 237 -0.35 10.82 -0.31
CA ALA A 237 0.53 9.81 0.28
C ALA A 237 1.68 10.48 1.01
N THR A 238 2.02 10.00 2.18
CA THR A 238 3.17 10.45 2.95
C THR A 238 4.29 9.45 2.81
N ILE A 239 5.46 9.86 2.33
CA ILE A 239 6.63 9.00 2.18
C ILE A 239 7.05 8.43 3.54
N GLU A 240 7.07 7.11 3.65
CA GLU A 240 7.59 6.38 4.81
C GLU A 240 9.11 6.19 4.68
N GLY A 241 9.59 5.91 3.47
CA GLY A 241 11.00 5.75 3.17
C GLY A 241 11.27 5.32 1.74
N ALA A 242 12.52 5.46 1.34
CA ALA A 242 13.04 4.94 0.09
C ALA A 242 14.31 4.14 0.40
N VAL A 243 14.34 2.86 0.03
CA VAL A 243 15.43 1.93 0.35
C VAL A 243 15.95 1.23 -0.91
N PRO A 244 17.26 1.00 -1.02
CA PRO A 244 17.81 0.16 -2.09
C PRO A 244 17.23 -1.26 -2.00
N SER A 245 16.74 -1.79 -3.11
CA SER A 245 16.15 -3.13 -3.19
C SER A 245 16.83 -4.04 -4.23
N GLY A 246 17.85 -3.52 -4.91
CA GLY A 246 18.64 -4.25 -5.90
C GLY A 246 19.61 -3.35 -6.65
N PRO A 247 20.37 -3.90 -7.62
CA PRO A 247 21.21 -3.09 -8.50
C PRO A 247 20.34 -2.08 -9.27
N ASN A 248 20.62 -0.80 -9.10
CA ASN A 248 19.87 0.29 -9.75
C ASN A 248 18.36 0.29 -9.48
N LEU A 249 17.92 -0.26 -8.34
CA LEU A 249 16.51 -0.31 -7.97
C LEU A 249 16.32 0.17 -6.53
N TYR A 250 15.31 1.01 -6.33
CA TYR A 250 14.86 1.49 -5.04
C TYR A 250 13.39 1.11 -4.85
N THR A 251 13.05 0.68 -3.65
CA THR A 251 11.68 0.55 -3.21
C THR A 251 11.30 1.79 -2.43
N VAL A 252 10.24 2.46 -2.84
CA VAL A 252 9.66 3.62 -2.16
C VAL A 252 8.35 3.19 -1.54
N ASN A 253 8.22 3.40 -0.23
CA ASN A 253 7.01 3.16 0.53
C ASN A 253 6.37 4.49 0.92
N ALA A 254 5.07 4.58 0.72
CA ALA A 254 4.28 5.74 1.13
C ALA A 254 2.96 5.29 1.79
N LEU A 255 2.53 6.04 2.79
CA LEU A 255 1.31 5.77 3.55
C LEU A 255 0.16 6.63 3.03
N VAL A 256 -0.98 6.00 2.80
CA VAL A 256 -2.23 6.65 2.39
C VAL A 256 -3.29 6.32 3.43
N ALA A 257 -3.89 7.36 4.02
CA ALA A 257 -5.03 7.18 4.90
C ALA A 257 -6.25 6.68 4.11
N ASN A 258 -6.85 5.60 4.57
CA ASN A 258 -8.00 4.95 3.95
C ASN A 258 -9.23 5.04 4.84
N THR A 259 -9.57 6.24 5.26
CA THR A 259 -10.75 6.48 6.11
C THR A 259 -12.02 6.05 5.37
N GLY A 260 -12.81 5.19 6.01
CA GLY A 260 -14.05 4.67 5.44
C GLY A 260 -13.89 3.60 4.35
N GLY A 261 -12.70 3.00 4.20
CA GLY A 261 -12.49 1.89 3.25
C GLY A 261 -12.61 2.28 1.78
N ARG A 262 -12.30 3.54 1.45
CA ARG A 262 -12.43 4.09 0.08
C ARG A 262 -11.58 3.33 -0.94
N PHE A 263 -10.42 2.87 -0.53
CA PHE A 263 -9.48 2.14 -1.37
C PHE A 263 -9.44 0.67 -0.95
N GLN A 264 -9.47 -0.20 -1.92
CA GLN A 264 -9.36 -1.64 -1.68
C GLN A 264 -7.88 -2.02 -1.54
N SER A 265 -7.55 -2.82 -0.54
CA SER A 265 -6.21 -3.39 -0.40
C SER A 265 -5.88 -4.34 -1.55
N GLY A 266 -4.61 -4.41 -1.95
CA GLY A 266 -4.16 -5.15 -3.12
C GLY A 266 -4.38 -4.44 -4.46
N SER A 267 -4.96 -3.22 -4.48
CA SER A 267 -5.17 -2.46 -5.70
C SER A 267 -3.87 -1.98 -6.31
N ALA A 268 -3.87 -1.86 -7.65
CA ALA A 268 -2.79 -1.16 -8.36
C ALA A 268 -2.73 0.30 -7.91
N ALA A 269 -1.53 0.79 -7.71
CA ALA A 269 -1.29 2.15 -7.26
C ALA A 269 -0.12 2.79 -7.99
N THR A 270 -0.13 4.11 -8.09
CA THR A 270 0.95 4.90 -8.70
C THR A 270 1.33 6.03 -7.76
N LEU A 271 2.61 6.24 -7.55
CA LEU A 271 3.15 7.40 -6.81
C LEU A 271 3.74 8.42 -7.79
N ALA A 272 3.36 9.68 -7.64
CA ALA A 272 3.92 10.81 -8.39
C ALA A 272 5.19 11.31 -7.69
N LEU A 273 6.35 10.74 -8.04
CA LEU A 273 7.64 11.05 -7.44
C LEU A 273 8.24 12.32 -8.07
N PRO A 274 8.56 13.36 -7.29
CA PRO A 274 9.14 14.59 -7.81
C PRO A 274 10.59 14.34 -8.28
N ARG A 275 10.89 14.73 -9.53
CA ARG A 275 12.24 14.66 -10.13
C ARG A 275 12.94 16.02 -10.21
N GLY A 276 12.25 17.07 -9.81
CA GLY A 276 12.71 18.45 -9.90
C GLY A 276 11.74 19.33 -10.69
N THR A 277 12.27 20.24 -11.44
CA THR A 277 11.50 21.17 -12.28
C THR A 277 12.05 21.19 -13.69
N ARG A 278 11.19 21.46 -14.68
CA ARG A 278 11.57 21.64 -16.07
C ARG A 278 10.82 22.79 -16.72
N PRO A 279 11.38 23.43 -17.75
CA PRO A 279 10.64 24.43 -18.52
C PRO A 279 9.49 23.76 -19.28
N ALA A 280 8.37 24.46 -19.39
CA ALA A 280 7.21 24.01 -20.14
C ALA A 280 6.46 25.20 -20.74
N LEU A 281 5.88 24.98 -21.92
CA LEU A 281 5.00 25.94 -22.58
C LEU A 281 3.54 25.59 -22.21
N LEU A 282 2.84 26.52 -21.60
CA LEU A 282 1.46 26.33 -21.18
C LEU A 282 0.52 27.20 -22.03
N VAL A 283 -0.61 26.61 -22.40
CA VAL A 283 -1.73 27.31 -23.04
C VAL A 283 -3.01 27.09 -22.24
N PRO A 284 -3.98 28.01 -22.27
CA PRO A 284 -5.27 27.76 -21.65
C PRO A 284 -5.93 26.51 -22.24
N ALA A 285 -6.50 25.65 -21.38
CA ALA A 285 -7.19 24.44 -21.82
C ALA A 285 -8.34 24.77 -22.81
N SER A 286 -8.97 25.95 -22.64
CA SER A 286 -10.02 26.47 -23.53
C SER A 286 -9.53 26.89 -24.91
N ALA A 287 -8.21 27.05 -25.12
CA ALA A 287 -7.63 27.32 -26.45
C ALA A 287 -7.42 26.05 -27.27
N VAL A 288 -7.48 24.88 -26.62
CA VAL A 288 -7.26 23.59 -27.26
C VAL A 288 -8.53 23.14 -27.99
N THR A 289 -8.39 22.81 -29.27
CA THR A 289 -9.47 22.33 -30.13
C THR A 289 -9.18 20.90 -30.54
N HIS A 290 -10.18 20.04 -30.51
CA HIS A 290 -10.07 18.65 -30.97
C HIS A 290 -10.83 18.49 -32.30
N GLN A 291 -10.19 17.86 -33.27
CA GLN A 291 -10.80 17.45 -34.55
C GLN A 291 -10.52 15.96 -34.77
N GLY A 292 -11.46 15.12 -34.45
CA GLY A 292 -11.25 13.69 -34.38
C GLY A 292 -10.18 13.35 -33.32
N GLU A 293 -9.14 12.65 -33.71
CA GLU A 293 -8.01 12.31 -32.83
C GLU A 293 -6.90 13.40 -32.79
N LEU A 294 -7.03 14.43 -33.58
CA LEU A 294 -6.04 15.50 -33.67
C LEU A 294 -6.36 16.63 -32.69
N THR A 295 -5.32 17.09 -32.03
CA THR A 295 -5.40 18.22 -31.08
C THR A 295 -4.66 19.42 -31.70
N GLY A 296 -5.32 20.56 -31.72
CA GLY A 296 -4.77 21.79 -32.33
C GLY A 296 -5.04 23.01 -31.46
N VAL A 297 -4.29 24.08 -31.73
CA VAL A 297 -4.54 25.42 -31.20
C VAL A 297 -4.56 26.41 -32.36
N ARG A 298 -5.35 27.47 -32.26
CA ARG A 298 -5.31 28.57 -33.20
C ARG A 298 -4.22 29.55 -32.82
N VAL A 299 -3.21 29.68 -33.66
CA VAL A 299 -2.08 30.61 -33.45
C VAL A 299 -2.32 31.87 -34.24
N VAL A 300 -2.12 33.02 -33.62
CA VAL A 300 -2.18 34.33 -34.27
C VAL A 300 -0.79 34.71 -34.80
N SER A 301 -0.68 35.04 -36.09
CA SER A 301 0.53 35.55 -36.69
C SER A 301 0.17 36.64 -37.70
N ALA A 302 0.77 37.81 -37.59
CA ALA A 302 0.58 38.94 -38.51
C ALA A 302 -0.92 39.30 -38.76
N GLY A 303 -1.77 39.28 -37.70
CA GLY A 303 -3.18 39.67 -37.79
C GLY A 303 -4.10 38.59 -38.42
N THR A 304 -3.59 37.40 -38.68
CA THR A 304 -4.35 36.24 -39.15
C THR A 304 -4.25 35.10 -38.18
N SER A 305 -5.29 34.22 -38.08
CA SER A 305 -5.25 33.03 -37.27
C SER A 305 -5.16 31.78 -38.15
N SER A 306 -4.30 30.85 -37.76
CA SER A 306 -4.19 29.54 -38.40
C SER A 306 -4.29 28.43 -37.35
N LEU A 307 -4.95 27.34 -37.73
CA LEU A 307 -4.94 26.14 -36.89
C LEU A 307 -3.59 25.44 -37.01
N ARG A 308 -2.98 25.17 -35.84
CA ARG A 308 -1.69 24.46 -35.79
C ARG A 308 -1.87 23.22 -34.93
N TRP A 309 -1.49 22.06 -35.44
CA TRP A 309 -1.54 20.82 -34.72
C TRP A 309 -0.46 20.79 -33.63
N VAL A 310 -0.84 20.36 -32.45
CA VAL A 310 0.04 20.36 -31.26
C VAL A 310 -0.03 19.02 -30.57
N LYS A 311 1.07 18.66 -29.93
CA LYS A 311 1.08 17.55 -28.98
C LYS A 311 0.92 18.14 -27.58
N ILE A 312 -0.15 17.77 -26.90
CA ILE A 312 -0.39 18.21 -25.52
C ILE A 312 0.24 17.27 -24.51
N GLY A 313 0.62 17.82 -23.37
CA GLY A 313 1.15 17.11 -22.22
C GLY A 313 0.16 17.10 -21.05
N ARG A 314 0.68 17.32 -19.85
CA ARG A 314 -0.12 17.31 -18.61
C ARG A 314 -0.95 18.58 -18.45
N SER A 315 -2.10 18.43 -17.79
CA SER A 315 -2.89 19.58 -17.37
C SER A 315 -2.37 20.15 -16.04
N HIS A 316 -2.26 21.49 -15.99
CA HIS A 316 -1.86 22.26 -14.82
C HIS A 316 -2.98 23.23 -14.44
N GLY A 317 -4.01 22.73 -13.78
CA GLY A 317 -5.23 23.51 -13.48
C GLY A 317 -5.99 23.89 -14.76
N ALA A 318 -6.16 25.18 -15.01
CA ALA A 318 -6.82 25.70 -16.21
C ALA A 318 -5.90 25.76 -17.45
N MET A 319 -4.61 25.42 -17.28
CA MET A 319 -3.63 25.44 -18.36
C MET A 319 -3.25 24.01 -18.77
N VAL A 320 -2.87 23.82 -20.03
CA VAL A 320 -2.39 22.56 -20.58
C VAL A 320 -1.00 22.78 -21.15
N GLU A 321 -0.11 21.85 -20.86
CA GLU A 321 1.24 21.83 -21.40
C GLU A 321 1.21 21.47 -22.88
N VAL A 322 2.01 22.18 -23.68
CA VAL A 322 2.24 21.85 -25.08
C VAL A 322 3.67 21.35 -25.24
N LEU A 323 3.79 20.08 -25.66
CA LEU A 323 5.09 19.40 -25.85
C LEU A 323 5.74 19.74 -27.20
N SER A 324 4.93 20.06 -28.20
CA SER A 324 5.42 20.47 -29.55
C SER A 324 4.31 21.17 -30.34
N GLY A 325 4.71 22.02 -31.30
CA GLY A 325 3.80 22.69 -32.21
C GLY A 325 3.63 24.21 -31.96
N VAL A 326 4.05 24.72 -30.79
CA VAL A 326 4.06 26.16 -30.47
C VAL A 326 5.42 26.60 -29.97
N ALA A 327 5.71 27.89 -30.11
CA ALA A 327 6.89 28.55 -29.56
C ALA A 327 6.46 29.48 -28.39
N SER A 328 7.43 29.85 -27.54
CA SER A 328 7.16 30.78 -26.41
C SER A 328 6.74 32.18 -26.87
N THR A 329 7.04 32.56 -28.11
CA THR A 329 6.65 33.83 -28.72
C THR A 329 5.27 33.81 -29.38
N ASP A 330 4.63 32.63 -29.48
CA ASP A 330 3.34 32.49 -30.12
C ASP A 330 2.20 33.04 -29.21
N THR A 331 1.14 33.48 -29.87
CA THR A 331 -0.10 33.89 -29.24
C THR A 331 -1.22 32.97 -29.71
N VAL A 332 -1.94 32.35 -28.77
CA VAL A 332 -3.06 31.44 -29.08
C VAL A 332 -4.41 32.14 -28.86
N LEU A 333 -5.42 31.73 -29.61
CA LEU A 333 -6.77 32.22 -29.46
C LEU A 333 -7.60 31.33 -28.55
N VAL A 334 -8.18 31.92 -27.52
CA VAL A 334 -9.23 31.29 -26.73
C VAL A 334 -10.56 31.61 -27.40
N PRO A 335 -11.32 30.61 -27.87
CA PRO A 335 -12.64 30.84 -28.44
C PRO A 335 -13.54 31.59 -27.42
N THR A 336 -14.12 32.67 -27.85
CA THR A 336 -15.18 33.29 -27.04
C THR A 336 -16.40 32.36 -27.12
N ALA A 337 -16.89 31.87 -25.97
CA ALA A 337 -18.10 31.07 -25.93
C ALA A 337 -19.21 31.89 -26.62
N GLY A 338 -19.64 31.43 -27.78
CA GLY A 338 -20.80 32.05 -28.46
C GLY A 338 -22.01 31.93 -27.55
N ARG A 339 -22.65 33.10 -27.32
CA ARG A 339 -23.97 33.18 -26.68
C ARG A 339 -25.00 32.42 -27.48
#